data_118f72716000b9c27ff6e81278c89a46
#
_entry.id   118f72716000b9c27ff6e81278c89a46
#
_cell.length_a   1.000
_cell.length_b   1.000
_cell.length_c   1.000
_cell.angle_alpha   90.00
_cell.angle_beta   90.00
_cell.angle_gamma   90.00
#
_symmetry.space_group_name_H-M   'P 1'
#
loop_
_entity.id
_entity.type
_entity.pdbx_description
1 polymer ?
#
loop_
_entity_poly.entity_id
_entity_poly.type
_entity_poly.pdbx_seq_one_letter_code
_entity_poly.pdbx_strand_id
1 'polypeptide(L)'
;NPSVWKLLNEMGHTIVSPVPSLFTFNIKNELLKGLEGVSFQTVHVNLQEAKIESYGAMLITHTGLSGPSILKLSAFAARILQEKNYQFNLEINWLNESTDSVISKLKLEKETQARKQIGNLSLYDLPNRFWQKVVEINGVSTQKLVADISKNEIQNIAQTLTKYTLLVHSKNTNKEEFVTAGGVDLKELNSKTMESKIIPNLYFAGEVLNIDAV
;
A
#
# COMPACT_ATOMS: atom_id res chain seq x y z
N ASN A 1 -7.56 5.28 23.90
CA ASN A 1 -8.73 5.93 24.53
C ASN A 1 -8.42 7.41 24.72
N PRO A 2 -9.17 8.36 24.09
CA PRO A 2 -8.90 9.80 24.18
C PRO A 2 -8.88 10.35 25.60
N SER A 3 -9.66 9.77 26.53
CA SER A 3 -9.72 10.20 27.92
C SER A 3 -8.40 10.00 28.68
N VAL A 4 -7.64 8.95 28.34
CA VAL A 4 -6.34 8.68 28.96
C VAL A 4 -5.32 9.75 28.56
N TRP A 5 -5.24 10.08 27.26
CA TRP A 5 -4.32 11.13 26.80
C TRP A 5 -4.68 12.50 27.36
N LYS A 6 -5.99 12.81 27.50
CA LYS A 6 -6.43 14.05 28.14
C LYS A 6 -5.96 14.11 29.60
N LEU A 7 -6.18 13.03 30.38
CA LEU A 7 -5.72 12.94 31.75
C LEU A 7 -4.21 13.11 31.89
N LEU A 8 -3.44 12.41 31.05
CA LEU A 8 -1.97 12.50 31.09
C LEU A 8 -1.47 13.90 30.72
N ASN A 9 -2.14 14.57 29.78
CA ASN A 9 -1.84 15.97 29.45
C ASN A 9 -2.14 16.91 30.63
N GLU A 10 -3.26 16.72 31.35
CA GLU A 10 -3.60 17.47 32.58
C GLU A 10 -2.60 17.20 33.70
N MET A 11 -1.98 16.04 33.74
CA MET A 11 -0.91 15.66 34.66
C MET A 11 0.48 16.20 34.28
N GLY A 12 0.58 16.92 33.16
CA GLY A 12 1.80 17.60 32.69
C GLY A 12 2.59 16.88 31.62
N HIS A 13 2.11 15.75 31.13
CA HIS A 13 2.76 15.06 30.00
C HIS A 13 2.43 15.69 28.64
N THR A 14 3.42 15.78 27.78
CA THR A 14 3.25 16.16 26.38
C THR A 14 2.65 15.01 25.58
N ILE A 15 1.51 15.24 24.95
CA ILE A 15 0.86 14.25 24.08
C ILE A 15 1.10 14.63 22.61
N VAL A 16 1.87 13.82 21.92
CA VAL A 16 1.97 13.87 20.45
C VAL A 16 0.63 13.42 19.87
N SER A 17 0.00 14.27 19.05
CA SER A 17 -1.36 14.05 18.56
C SER A 17 -1.54 12.64 17.98
N PRO A 18 -2.45 11.84 18.55
CA PRO A 18 -2.70 10.49 18.07
C PRO A 18 -3.39 10.49 16.70
N VAL A 19 -2.87 9.67 15.79
CA VAL A 19 -3.41 9.48 14.44
C VAL A 19 -3.59 7.98 14.15
N PRO A 20 -4.59 7.59 13.34
CA PRO A 20 -4.71 6.21 12.88
C PRO A 20 -3.46 5.74 12.13
N SER A 21 -3.06 4.49 12.37
CA SER A 21 -1.94 3.80 11.74
C SER A 21 -2.36 2.38 11.35
N LEU A 22 -1.59 1.70 10.50
CA LEU A 22 -1.86 0.31 10.05
C LEU A 22 -3.27 0.11 9.47
N PHE A 23 -3.69 0.98 8.58
CA PHE A 23 -5.02 0.93 7.97
C PHE A 23 -4.98 0.58 6.47
N THR A 24 -6.08 0.07 5.96
CA THR A 24 -6.28 -0.29 4.57
C THR A 24 -6.81 0.89 3.75
N PHE A 25 -6.59 0.87 2.43
CA PHE A 25 -6.96 1.97 1.53
C PHE A 25 -8.24 1.66 0.76
N ASN A 26 -9.17 2.61 0.76
CA ASN A 26 -10.36 2.57 -0.06
C ASN A 26 -10.06 3.18 -1.43
N ILE A 27 -10.21 2.36 -2.47
CA ILE A 27 -9.86 2.70 -3.85
C ILE A 27 -10.97 2.20 -4.78
N LYS A 28 -11.46 3.08 -5.65
CA LYS A 28 -12.35 2.71 -6.75
C LYS A 28 -11.59 2.85 -8.05
N ASN A 29 -11.31 1.72 -8.70
CA ASN A 29 -10.56 1.70 -9.94
C ASN A 29 -10.97 0.50 -10.81
N GLU A 30 -11.02 0.67 -12.11
CA GLU A 30 -11.44 -0.37 -13.05
C GLU A 30 -10.48 -1.57 -13.08
N LEU A 31 -9.17 -1.36 -12.84
CA LEU A 31 -8.21 -2.47 -12.74
C LEU A 31 -8.56 -3.42 -11.57
N LEU A 32 -9.00 -2.89 -10.44
CA LEU A 32 -9.26 -3.67 -9.24
C LEU A 32 -10.63 -4.37 -9.24
N LYS A 33 -11.55 -3.89 -10.06
CA LYS A 33 -12.94 -4.37 -10.10
C LYS A 33 -13.03 -5.82 -10.58
N GLY A 34 -13.67 -6.66 -9.76
CA GLY A 34 -13.82 -8.08 -10.02
C GLY A 34 -12.56 -8.91 -9.70
N LEU A 35 -11.57 -8.33 -9.04
CA LEU A 35 -10.33 -8.99 -8.62
C LEU A 35 -10.25 -9.19 -7.10
N GLU A 36 -11.35 -9.04 -6.39
CA GLU A 36 -11.41 -9.25 -4.95
C GLU A 36 -10.90 -10.66 -4.58
N GLY A 37 -10.05 -10.72 -3.57
CA GLY A 37 -9.37 -11.95 -3.13
C GLY A 37 -8.08 -12.27 -3.89
N VAL A 38 -7.74 -11.53 -4.95
CA VAL A 38 -6.44 -11.68 -5.63
C VAL A 38 -5.33 -11.12 -4.73
N SER A 39 -4.29 -11.91 -4.53
CA SER A 39 -3.13 -11.57 -3.71
C SER A 39 -1.83 -11.63 -4.51
N PHE A 40 -0.86 -10.85 -4.05
CA PHE A 40 0.50 -10.79 -4.57
C PHE A 40 1.48 -11.04 -3.44
N GLN A 41 2.54 -11.80 -3.69
CA GLN A 41 3.55 -12.13 -2.68
C GLN A 41 4.42 -10.91 -2.35
N THR A 42 4.80 -10.16 -3.36
CA THR A 42 5.65 -8.98 -3.19
C THR A 42 5.29 -7.94 -4.23
N VAL A 43 4.87 -6.77 -3.76
CA VAL A 43 4.68 -5.57 -4.56
C VAL A 43 5.49 -4.44 -3.95
N HIS A 44 5.83 -3.46 -4.76
CA HIS A 44 6.37 -2.19 -4.29
C HIS A 44 5.27 -1.13 -4.39
N VAL A 45 5.02 -0.41 -3.30
CA VAL A 45 4.07 0.69 -3.23
C VAL A 45 4.78 1.96 -2.81
N ASN A 46 4.46 3.07 -3.44
CA ASN A 46 5.17 4.33 -3.28
C ASN A 46 4.19 5.51 -3.16
N LEU A 47 4.37 6.29 -2.11
CA LEU A 47 3.76 7.61 -1.93
C LEU A 47 4.76 8.66 -2.40
N GLN A 48 4.79 8.92 -3.71
CA GLN A 48 5.81 9.76 -4.36
C GLN A 48 5.97 11.14 -3.73
N GLU A 49 4.85 11.78 -3.39
CA GLU A 49 4.82 13.12 -2.81
C GLU A 49 5.56 13.21 -1.46
N ALA A 50 5.61 12.11 -0.71
CA ALA A 50 6.28 12.03 0.59
C ALA A 50 7.61 11.27 0.55
N LYS A 51 7.98 10.67 -0.58
CA LYS A 51 9.14 9.77 -0.72
C LYS A 51 9.10 8.62 0.30
N ILE A 52 7.91 8.10 0.56
CA ILE A 52 7.69 6.96 1.46
C ILE A 52 7.29 5.77 0.61
N GLU A 53 7.96 4.67 0.79
CA GLU A 53 7.72 3.43 0.05
C GLU A 53 7.64 2.23 0.99
N SER A 54 7.01 1.18 0.53
CA SER A 54 6.91 -0.08 1.24
C SER A 54 6.89 -1.27 0.27
N TYR A 55 7.38 -2.39 0.76
CA TYR A 55 7.42 -3.66 0.04
C TYR A 55 6.72 -4.74 0.85
N GLY A 56 6.12 -5.70 0.16
CA GLY A 56 5.52 -6.87 0.80
C GLY A 56 4.30 -7.40 0.07
N ALA A 57 3.65 -8.36 0.71
CA ALA A 57 2.43 -8.93 0.17
C ALA A 57 1.29 -7.90 0.13
N MET A 58 0.41 -8.04 -0.86
CA MET A 58 -0.77 -7.19 -1.04
C MET A 58 -1.99 -8.03 -1.41
N LEU A 59 -3.15 -7.58 -0.96
CA LEU A 59 -4.45 -8.19 -1.22
C LEU A 59 -5.40 -7.14 -1.81
N ILE A 60 -6.06 -7.50 -2.90
CA ILE A 60 -7.20 -6.73 -3.42
C ILE A 60 -8.44 -7.12 -2.63
N THR A 61 -9.11 -6.13 -2.04
CA THR A 61 -10.34 -6.30 -1.23
C THR A 61 -11.55 -5.71 -1.96
N HIS A 62 -12.73 -5.90 -1.40
CA HIS A 62 -13.97 -5.31 -1.94
C HIS A 62 -13.97 -3.77 -1.94
N THR A 63 -13.20 -3.14 -1.08
CA THR A 63 -13.14 -1.68 -0.95
C THR A 63 -11.86 -1.06 -1.50
N GLY A 64 -10.83 -1.87 -1.82
CA GLY A 64 -9.56 -1.37 -2.34
C GLY A 64 -8.38 -2.30 -2.04
N LEU A 65 -7.37 -1.85 -1.30
CA LEU A 65 -6.14 -2.58 -1.07
C LEU A 65 -5.83 -2.77 0.41
N SER A 66 -5.27 -3.95 0.73
CA SER A 66 -4.81 -4.34 2.06
C SER A 66 -3.52 -5.18 1.96
N GLY A 67 -3.05 -5.67 3.08
CA GLY A 67 -1.87 -6.52 3.20
C GLY A 67 -0.64 -5.78 3.73
N PRO A 68 0.44 -6.51 4.04
CA PRO A 68 1.63 -5.96 4.71
C PRO A 68 2.23 -4.73 4.03
N SER A 69 2.29 -4.67 2.69
CA SER A 69 2.82 -3.50 1.97
C SER A 69 1.98 -2.25 2.22
N ILE A 70 0.66 -2.38 2.23
CA ILE A 70 -0.29 -1.28 2.45
C ILE A 70 -0.27 -0.84 3.92
N LEU A 71 -0.32 -1.80 4.84
CA LEU A 71 -0.34 -1.51 6.29
C LEU A 71 0.94 -0.80 6.72
N LYS A 72 2.11 -1.27 6.28
CA LYS A 72 3.40 -0.60 6.55
C LYS A 72 3.46 0.80 5.97
N LEU A 73 3.04 0.98 4.70
CA LEU A 73 3.00 2.31 4.09
C LEU A 73 2.12 3.27 4.89
N SER A 74 0.94 2.81 5.31
CA SER A 74 0.00 3.61 6.10
C SER A 74 0.57 3.99 7.48
N ALA A 75 1.39 3.12 8.09
CA ALA A 75 2.06 3.41 9.34
C ALA A 75 3.16 4.47 9.16
N PHE A 76 4.06 4.28 8.20
CA PHE A 76 5.14 5.24 7.93
C PHE A 76 4.63 6.63 7.52
N ALA A 77 3.50 6.67 6.81
CA ALA A 77 2.91 7.90 6.30
C ALA A 77 1.75 8.44 7.17
N ALA A 78 1.45 7.87 8.34
CA ALA A 78 0.23 8.11 9.11
C ALA A 78 -0.11 9.59 9.29
N ARG A 79 0.86 10.42 9.69
CA ARG A 79 0.67 11.88 9.91
C ARG A 79 0.45 12.62 8.59
N ILE A 80 1.24 12.32 7.57
CA ILE A 80 1.12 12.93 6.23
C ILE A 80 -0.25 12.58 5.61
N LEU A 81 -0.69 11.33 5.75
CA LEU A 81 -1.98 10.88 5.22
C LEU A 81 -3.15 11.53 5.93
N GLN A 82 -3.02 11.80 7.24
CA GLN A 82 -4.03 12.56 7.98
C GLN A 82 -4.13 14.01 7.48
N GLU A 83 -3.00 14.71 7.27
CA GLU A 83 -2.96 16.06 6.74
C GLU A 83 -3.63 16.16 5.35
N LYS A 84 -3.50 15.10 4.56
CA LYS A 84 -4.16 14.97 3.23
C LYS A 84 -5.61 14.49 3.31
N ASN A 85 -6.21 14.37 4.49
CA ASN A 85 -7.54 13.78 4.67
C ASN A 85 -7.68 12.41 4.02
N TYR A 86 -6.59 11.63 3.99
CA TYR A 86 -6.51 10.28 3.38
C TYR A 86 -6.84 10.25 1.89
N GLN A 87 -6.62 11.36 1.17
CA GLN A 87 -6.77 11.44 -0.29
C GLN A 87 -5.41 11.70 -0.92
N PHE A 88 -4.92 10.75 -1.71
CA PHE A 88 -3.58 10.79 -2.28
C PHE A 88 -3.42 9.82 -3.45
N ASN A 89 -2.37 10.02 -4.24
CA ASN A 89 -1.97 9.11 -5.29
C ASN A 89 -1.00 8.05 -4.76
N LEU A 90 -1.35 6.77 -4.98
CA LEU A 90 -0.52 5.61 -4.68
C LEU A 90 0.03 5.04 -5.98
N GLU A 91 1.33 5.01 -6.14
CA GLU A 91 1.97 4.30 -7.24
C GLU A 91 2.26 2.86 -6.83
N ILE A 92 1.97 1.92 -7.73
CA ILE A 92 2.18 0.48 -7.50
C ILE A 92 3.04 -0.10 -8.62
N ASN A 93 4.08 -0.79 -8.23
CA ASN A 93 4.81 -1.74 -9.06
C ASN A 93 4.41 -3.16 -8.62
N TRP A 94 3.59 -3.80 -9.43
CA TRP A 94 3.02 -5.12 -9.14
C TRP A 94 4.03 -6.26 -9.20
N LEU A 95 5.16 -6.04 -9.87
CA LEU A 95 6.18 -7.05 -10.16
C LEU A 95 7.49 -6.83 -9.41
N ASN A 96 7.68 -5.63 -8.85
CA ASN A 96 8.98 -5.17 -8.33
C ASN A 96 10.09 -5.22 -9.41
N GLU A 97 9.71 -4.96 -10.66
CA GLU A 97 10.58 -4.96 -11.83
C GLU A 97 10.66 -3.57 -12.48
N SER A 98 11.69 -3.33 -13.29
CA SER A 98 11.74 -2.13 -14.11
C SER A 98 10.82 -2.23 -15.32
N THR A 99 10.33 -1.09 -15.81
CA THR A 99 9.51 -1.04 -17.03
C THR A 99 10.25 -1.66 -18.24
N ASP A 100 11.55 -1.40 -18.37
CA ASP A 100 12.36 -1.93 -19.45
C ASP A 100 12.55 -3.45 -19.38
N SER A 101 12.66 -4.01 -18.17
CA SER A 101 12.67 -5.46 -17.93
C SER A 101 11.38 -6.10 -18.44
N VAL A 102 10.22 -5.53 -18.10
CA VAL A 102 8.91 -6.03 -18.51
C VAL A 102 8.74 -5.90 -20.02
N ILE A 103 9.15 -4.79 -20.63
CA ILE A 103 9.13 -4.61 -22.10
C ILE A 103 9.98 -5.67 -22.79
N SER A 104 11.18 -5.92 -22.29
CA SER A 104 12.09 -6.91 -22.85
C SER A 104 11.50 -8.32 -22.76
N LYS A 105 10.89 -8.65 -21.61
CA LYS A 105 10.19 -9.92 -21.41
C LYS A 105 9.02 -10.09 -22.38
N LEU A 106 8.16 -9.07 -22.54
CA LEU A 106 7.02 -9.11 -23.48
C LEU A 106 7.47 -9.25 -24.93
N LYS A 107 8.59 -8.63 -25.32
CA LYS A 107 9.18 -8.82 -26.65
C LYS A 107 9.67 -10.26 -26.86
N LEU A 108 10.31 -10.84 -25.86
CA LEU A 108 10.75 -12.23 -25.91
C LEU A 108 9.55 -13.19 -26.03
N GLU A 109 8.48 -12.94 -25.26
CA GLU A 109 7.24 -13.74 -25.40
C GLU A 109 6.62 -13.60 -26.80
N LYS A 110 6.71 -12.43 -27.41
CA LYS A 110 6.26 -12.21 -28.80
C LYS A 110 7.01 -13.07 -29.81
N GLU A 111 8.28 -13.31 -29.59
CA GLU A 111 9.11 -14.18 -30.47
C GLU A 111 8.88 -15.66 -30.18
N THR A 112 8.77 -16.04 -28.89
CA THR A 112 8.74 -17.44 -28.47
C THR A 112 7.34 -18.04 -28.43
N GLN A 113 6.31 -17.22 -28.17
CA GLN A 113 4.91 -17.65 -28.03
C GLN A 113 3.95 -16.94 -29.00
N ALA A 114 4.42 -16.62 -30.20
CA ALA A 114 3.72 -15.83 -31.22
C ALA A 114 2.26 -16.25 -31.47
N ARG A 115 1.97 -17.54 -31.45
CA ARG A 115 0.63 -18.12 -31.73
C ARG A 115 -0.31 -18.18 -30.52
N LYS A 116 0.19 -17.86 -29.31
CA LYS A 116 -0.62 -17.88 -28.09
C LYS A 116 -1.47 -16.63 -28.02
N GLN A 117 -2.68 -16.75 -27.45
CA GLN A 117 -3.49 -15.57 -27.11
C GLN A 117 -2.87 -14.86 -25.90
N ILE A 118 -2.83 -13.52 -25.92
CA ILE A 118 -2.18 -12.75 -24.85
C ILE A 118 -2.82 -12.98 -23.50
N GLY A 119 -4.14 -13.12 -23.41
CA GLY A 119 -4.86 -13.40 -22.19
C GLY A 119 -4.46 -14.72 -21.50
N ASN A 120 -3.84 -15.65 -22.23
CA ASN A 120 -3.37 -16.92 -21.73
C ASN A 120 -1.84 -16.95 -21.48
N LEU A 121 -1.17 -15.81 -21.63
CA LEU A 121 0.25 -15.71 -21.36
C LEU A 121 0.49 -15.76 -19.85
N SER A 122 1.38 -16.63 -19.38
CA SER A 122 1.85 -16.64 -18.00
C SER A 122 3.07 -15.75 -17.90
N LEU A 123 2.91 -14.56 -17.33
CA LEU A 123 3.98 -13.58 -17.16
C LEU A 123 4.25 -13.36 -15.68
N TYR A 124 5.50 -13.60 -15.23
CA TYR A 124 5.93 -13.40 -13.84
C TYR A 124 5.02 -14.07 -12.77
N ASP A 125 4.42 -15.22 -13.11
CA ASP A 125 3.47 -15.93 -12.22
C ASP A 125 2.31 -15.06 -11.71
N LEU A 126 1.96 -14.02 -12.47
CA LEU A 126 0.82 -13.17 -12.15
C LEU A 126 -0.48 -13.99 -12.12
N PRO A 127 -1.39 -13.73 -11.17
CA PRO A 127 -2.72 -14.32 -11.19
C PRO A 127 -3.41 -14.06 -12.53
N ASN A 128 -3.90 -15.13 -13.19
CA ASN A 128 -4.44 -15.04 -14.55
C ASN A 128 -5.56 -14.00 -14.69
N ARG A 129 -6.46 -13.91 -13.69
CA ARG A 129 -7.53 -12.88 -13.66
C ARG A 129 -6.97 -11.46 -13.67
N PHE A 130 -5.90 -11.22 -12.93
CA PHE A 130 -5.23 -9.92 -12.90
C PHE A 130 -4.54 -9.62 -14.23
N TRP A 131 -3.81 -10.58 -14.80
CA TRP A 131 -3.17 -10.43 -16.10
C TRP A 131 -4.18 -10.07 -17.19
N GLN A 132 -5.29 -10.83 -17.31
CA GLN A 132 -6.36 -10.54 -18.27
C GLN A 132 -6.92 -9.14 -18.09
N LYS A 133 -7.14 -8.71 -16.84
CA LYS A 133 -7.63 -7.37 -16.53
C LYS A 133 -6.64 -6.28 -16.93
N VAL A 134 -5.34 -6.49 -16.73
CA VAL A 134 -4.28 -5.58 -17.21
C VAL A 134 -4.31 -5.45 -18.72
N VAL A 135 -4.45 -6.55 -19.46
CA VAL A 135 -4.58 -6.55 -20.92
C VAL A 135 -5.81 -5.75 -21.37
N GLU A 136 -6.97 -6.01 -20.76
CA GLU A 136 -8.25 -5.36 -21.09
C GLU A 136 -8.25 -3.85 -20.87
N ILE A 137 -7.75 -3.36 -19.71
CA ILE A 137 -7.74 -1.91 -19.42
C ILE A 137 -6.79 -1.12 -20.31
N ASN A 138 -5.84 -1.81 -20.97
CA ASN A 138 -4.98 -1.23 -22.00
C ASN A 138 -5.60 -1.31 -23.40
N GLY A 139 -6.89 -1.66 -23.52
CA GLY A 139 -7.61 -1.71 -24.77
C GLY A 139 -7.23 -2.89 -25.68
N VAL A 140 -6.58 -3.91 -25.12
CA VAL A 140 -6.14 -5.10 -25.87
C VAL A 140 -7.11 -6.24 -25.62
N SER A 141 -7.59 -6.88 -26.71
CA SER A 141 -8.39 -8.09 -26.56
C SER A 141 -7.56 -9.24 -26.00
N THR A 142 -8.06 -9.93 -24.98
CA THR A 142 -7.42 -11.12 -24.41
C THR A 142 -7.24 -12.26 -25.40
N GLN A 143 -8.01 -12.26 -26.51
CA GLN A 143 -7.92 -13.24 -27.60
C GLN A 143 -6.90 -12.85 -28.67
N LYS A 144 -6.34 -11.64 -28.64
CA LYS A 144 -5.32 -11.19 -29.59
C LYS A 144 -4.09 -12.08 -29.50
N LEU A 145 -3.50 -12.43 -30.65
CA LEU A 145 -2.26 -13.21 -30.68
C LEU A 145 -1.10 -12.36 -30.16
N VAL A 146 -0.19 -13.00 -29.45
CA VAL A 146 1.01 -12.35 -28.90
C VAL A 146 1.86 -11.76 -30.05
N ALA A 147 1.89 -12.40 -31.24
CA ALA A 147 2.53 -11.86 -32.41
C ALA A 147 2.00 -10.49 -32.85
N ASP A 148 0.73 -10.22 -32.64
CA ASP A 148 0.05 -9.04 -33.17
C ASP A 148 0.08 -7.84 -32.21
N ILE A 149 0.67 -7.98 -31.05
CA ILE A 149 0.78 -6.90 -30.07
C ILE A 149 1.72 -5.82 -30.60
N SER A 150 1.25 -4.58 -30.63
CA SER A 150 2.03 -3.43 -31.07
C SER A 150 3.06 -3.00 -30.00
N LYS A 151 4.04 -2.19 -30.41
CA LYS A 151 5.03 -1.60 -29.48
C LYS A 151 4.37 -0.73 -28.42
N ASN A 152 3.34 0.04 -28.80
CA ASN A 152 2.61 0.90 -27.86
C ASN A 152 1.83 0.09 -26.81
N GLU A 153 1.18 -1.02 -27.22
CA GLU A 153 0.49 -1.90 -26.29
C GLU A 153 1.45 -2.55 -25.30
N ILE A 154 2.62 -3.00 -25.76
CA ILE A 154 3.70 -3.51 -24.88
C ILE A 154 4.11 -2.44 -23.87
N GLN A 155 4.34 -1.21 -24.31
CA GLN A 155 4.73 -0.10 -23.47
C GLN A 155 3.67 0.20 -22.39
N ASN A 156 2.39 0.30 -22.80
CA ASN A 156 1.29 0.60 -21.89
C ASN A 156 1.08 -0.51 -20.85
N ILE A 157 1.12 -1.78 -21.29
CA ILE A 157 1.02 -2.93 -20.38
C ILE A 157 2.18 -2.92 -19.39
N ALA A 158 3.42 -2.68 -19.84
CA ALA A 158 4.58 -2.61 -18.97
C ALA A 158 4.46 -1.47 -17.94
N GLN A 159 4.00 -0.30 -18.35
CA GLN A 159 3.74 0.82 -17.42
C GLN A 159 2.65 0.49 -16.41
N THR A 160 1.56 -0.14 -16.83
CA THR A 160 0.49 -0.59 -15.93
C THR A 160 1.01 -1.58 -14.89
N LEU A 161 1.96 -2.44 -15.26
CA LEU A 161 2.54 -3.41 -14.33
C LEU A 161 3.59 -2.84 -13.38
N THR A 162 4.25 -1.73 -13.77
CA THR A 162 5.42 -1.24 -13.02
C THR A 162 5.26 0.15 -12.41
N LYS A 163 4.29 0.97 -12.88
CA LYS A 163 4.09 2.37 -12.44
C LYS A 163 2.61 2.75 -12.48
N TYR A 164 1.75 1.88 -11.95
CA TYR A 164 0.32 2.16 -11.97
C TYR A 164 -0.08 3.08 -10.82
N THR A 165 -0.69 4.22 -11.14
CA THR A 165 -1.16 5.18 -10.13
C THR A 165 -2.63 4.98 -9.83
N LEU A 166 -2.94 4.83 -8.56
CA LEU A 166 -4.29 4.70 -8.01
C LEU A 166 -4.62 5.89 -7.12
N LEU A 167 -5.78 6.49 -7.29
CA LEU A 167 -6.30 7.47 -6.36
C LEU A 167 -6.92 6.77 -5.15
N VAL A 168 -6.33 6.96 -3.98
CA VAL A 168 -6.92 6.60 -2.70
C VAL A 168 -7.92 7.67 -2.31
N HIS A 169 -9.15 7.27 -1.98
CA HIS A 169 -10.24 8.20 -1.64
C HIS A 169 -10.41 8.38 -0.12
N SER A 170 -10.08 7.35 0.66
CA SER A 170 -10.17 7.35 2.11
C SER A 170 -9.44 6.14 2.71
N LYS A 171 -9.24 6.17 4.02
CA LYS A 171 -8.90 4.96 4.77
C LYS A 171 -10.15 4.15 5.06
N ASN A 172 -10.00 2.84 5.33
CA ASN A 172 -11.11 2.04 5.83
C ASN A 172 -11.54 2.55 7.22
N THR A 173 -12.82 2.54 7.49
CA THR A 173 -13.42 3.08 8.72
C THR A 173 -13.79 2.00 9.75
N ASN A 174 -13.49 0.73 9.50
CA ASN A 174 -13.73 -0.34 10.46
C ASN A 174 -12.87 -0.10 11.71
N LYS A 175 -13.51 0.27 12.82
CA LYS A 175 -12.87 0.71 14.07
C LYS A 175 -12.01 -0.35 14.76
N GLU A 176 -12.13 -1.60 14.37
CA GLU A 176 -11.45 -2.73 15.03
C GLU A 176 -10.01 -2.97 14.54
N GLU A 177 -9.57 -2.28 13.46
CA GLU A 177 -8.28 -2.53 12.80
C GLU A 177 -7.24 -1.40 12.98
N PHE A 178 -7.53 -0.37 13.78
CA PHE A 178 -6.64 0.78 13.90
C PHE A 178 -5.70 0.69 15.10
N VAL A 179 -4.43 0.64 14.81
CA VAL A 179 -3.34 1.01 15.72
C VAL A 179 -3.18 2.52 15.68
N THR A 180 -2.76 3.11 16.77
CA THR A 180 -2.56 4.55 16.89
C THR A 180 -1.07 4.88 16.87
N ALA A 181 -0.65 5.78 15.99
CA ALA A 181 0.63 6.47 16.05
C ALA A 181 0.47 7.76 16.86
N GLY A 182 1.44 8.12 17.71
CA GLY A 182 1.32 9.22 18.67
C GLY A 182 1.07 8.74 20.08
N GLY A 183 1.00 9.67 21.03
CA GLY A 183 0.87 9.39 22.47
C GLY A 183 1.86 10.19 23.32
N VAL A 184 2.20 9.72 24.52
CA VAL A 184 3.14 10.36 25.44
C VAL A 184 4.52 10.50 24.80
N ASP A 185 5.12 11.70 24.83
CA ASP A 185 6.46 11.93 24.28
C ASP A 185 7.51 11.07 25.01
N LEU A 186 8.24 10.26 24.25
CA LEU A 186 9.26 9.35 24.78
C LEU A 186 10.41 10.08 25.49
N LYS A 187 10.63 11.37 25.21
CA LYS A 187 11.64 12.17 25.89
C LYS A 187 11.35 12.35 27.39
N GLU A 188 10.08 12.24 27.77
CA GLU A 188 9.60 12.37 29.15
C GLU A 188 9.67 11.07 29.94
N LEU A 189 10.21 10.02 29.34
CA LEU A 189 10.33 8.70 29.96
C LEU A 189 11.78 8.27 30.14
N ASN A 190 12.01 7.49 31.17
CA ASN A 190 13.22 6.72 31.33
C ASN A 190 13.16 5.49 30.42
N SER A 191 14.00 5.43 29.40
CA SER A 191 13.99 4.36 28.37
C SER A 191 14.30 2.96 28.92
N LYS A 192 14.88 2.85 30.13
CA LYS A 192 15.22 1.56 30.74
C LYS A 192 14.08 1.03 31.63
N THR A 193 13.44 1.93 32.38
CA THR A 193 12.43 1.55 33.36
C THR A 193 11.01 1.82 32.88
N MET A 194 10.86 2.61 31.79
CA MET A 194 9.58 3.14 31.29
C MET A 194 8.85 4.02 32.31
N GLU A 195 9.56 4.53 33.30
CA GLU A 195 9.05 5.45 34.33
C GLU A 195 8.99 6.88 33.78
N SER A 196 7.95 7.60 34.14
CA SER A 196 7.82 9.03 33.91
C SER A 196 8.96 9.81 34.58
N LYS A 197 9.56 10.76 33.87
CA LYS A 197 10.48 11.75 34.46
C LYS A 197 9.75 12.92 35.12
N ILE A 198 8.44 13.04 34.89
CA ILE A 198 7.60 14.13 35.39
C ILE A 198 6.92 13.71 36.70
N ILE A 199 6.39 12.49 36.73
CA ILE A 199 5.62 11.97 37.85
C ILE A 199 6.31 10.71 38.39
N PRO A 200 6.88 10.74 39.60
CA PRO A 200 7.50 9.58 40.23
C PRO A 200 6.51 8.41 40.40
N ASN A 201 7.00 7.17 40.19
CA ASN A 201 6.23 5.93 40.29
C ASN A 201 5.09 5.77 39.28
N LEU A 202 5.04 6.59 38.21
CA LEU A 202 4.16 6.39 37.07
C LEU A 202 4.94 5.70 35.94
N TYR A 203 4.46 4.55 35.50
CA TYR A 203 5.08 3.74 34.45
C TYR A 203 4.15 3.62 33.25
N PHE A 204 4.73 3.55 32.04
CA PHE A 204 3.99 3.46 30.79
C PHE A 204 4.31 2.20 30.00
N ALA A 205 3.31 1.62 29.33
CA ALA A 205 3.49 0.50 28.41
C ALA A 205 2.44 0.52 27.30
N GLY A 206 2.80 0.05 26.10
CA GLY A 206 1.89 -0.11 24.98
C GLY A 206 1.56 1.17 24.22
N GLU A 207 0.43 1.20 23.54
CA GLU A 207 0.01 2.26 22.59
C GLU A 207 -0.31 3.62 23.21
N VAL A 208 -0.20 3.77 24.53
CA VAL A 208 -0.28 5.09 25.17
C VAL A 208 0.96 5.94 24.88
N LEU A 209 2.03 5.31 24.48
CA LEU A 209 3.31 5.91 24.13
C LEU A 209 3.32 6.39 22.67
N ASN A 210 4.12 7.44 22.40
CA ASN A 210 4.42 7.86 21.05
C ASN A 210 5.36 6.87 20.34
N ILE A 211 4.85 5.66 20.08
CA ILE A 211 5.53 4.60 19.36
C ILE A 211 4.71 4.30 18.12
N ASP A 212 5.33 4.46 16.96
CA ASP A 212 4.71 4.13 15.69
C ASP A 212 4.91 2.63 15.45
N ALA A 213 3.83 1.84 15.59
CA ALA A 213 3.85 0.41 15.30
C ALA A 213 3.98 0.18 13.78
N VAL A 214 4.82 -0.77 13.39
CA VAL A 214 5.05 -1.20 11.99
C VAL A 214 4.96 -2.71 11.88
#